data_85a6f3591158a5d8c3dfdff8a3b2a88e
#
_entry.id   85a6f3591158a5d8c3dfdff8a3b2a88e
#
_cell.length_a   1.000
_cell.length_b   1.000
_cell.length_c   1.000
_cell.angle_alpha   90.00
_cell.angle_beta   90.00
_cell.angle_gamma   90.00
#
_symmetry.space_group_name_H-M   'P 1'
#
loop_
_entity.id
_entity.type
_entity.pdbx_description
1 polymer ?
#
loop_
_entity_poly.entity_id
_entity_poly.type
_entity_poly.pdbx_seq_one_letter_code
_entity_poly.pdbx_strand_id
1 'polypeptide(L)'
;MSLLGRLADRVLGERVPACDLPHPVPPGVTVRRGRMVPRLGGWFMGGSRAPAGAVTFGRTIVCYPDHPLTDDLLVHELVHVEQWKDPLFAVKYVAGWMKHGYRDNPFEEEAYARQRQYAASKKTAPPRPL
;
A
#
# COMPACT_ATOMS: atom_id res chain seq x y z
N MET A 1 25.32 -9.09 2.48
CA MET A 1 23.90 -9.07 2.89
C MET A 1 23.67 -10.12 3.96
N SER A 2 22.97 -9.75 5.03
CA SER A 2 22.66 -10.66 6.14
C SER A 2 21.67 -11.75 5.72
N LEU A 3 21.64 -12.85 6.49
CA LEU A 3 20.67 -13.93 6.28
C LEU A 3 19.23 -13.40 6.39
N LEU A 4 18.98 -12.53 7.37
CA LEU A 4 17.67 -11.88 7.56
C LEU A 4 17.28 -11.01 6.37
N GLY A 5 18.23 -10.28 5.78
CA GLY A 5 17.99 -9.48 4.58
C GLY A 5 17.58 -10.34 3.39
N ARG A 6 18.26 -11.46 3.18
CA ARG A 6 17.91 -12.40 2.10
C ARG A 6 16.55 -13.04 2.31
N LEU A 7 16.22 -13.37 3.56
CA LEU A 7 14.91 -13.93 3.89
C LEU A 7 13.80 -12.88 3.67
N ALA A 8 14.04 -11.64 4.08
CA ALA A 8 13.12 -10.55 3.83
C ALA A 8 12.85 -10.35 2.33
N ASP A 9 13.91 -10.39 1.51
CA ASP A 9 13.76 -10.25 0.05
C ASP A 9 12.96 -11.41 -0.55
N ARG A 10 13.09 -12.61 -0.01
CA ARG A 10 12.32 -13.78 -0.48
C ARG A 10 10.83 -13.68 -0.12
N VAL A 11 10.53 -13.23 1.09
CA VAL A 11 9.15 -13.18 1.61
C VAL A 11 8.45 -11.90 1.18
N LEU A 12 9.11 -10.77 1.34
CA LEU A 12 8.52 -9.44 1.10
C LEU A 12 8.79 -8.91 -0.31
N GLY A 13 9.71 -9.52 -1.04
CA GLY A 13 10.11 -9.06 -2.36
C GLY A 13 11.29 -8.09 -2.33
N GLU A 14 11.74 -7.70 -3.51
CA GLU A 14 12.87 -6.81 -3.67
C GLU A 14 12.49 -5.36 -3.39
N ARG A 15 13.43 -4.59 -2.85
CA ARG A 15 13.24 -3.15 -2.63
C ARG A 15 13.19 -2.42 -3.96
N VAL A 16 12.25 -1.46 -4.06
CA VAL A 16 12.15 -0.55 -5.19
C VAL A 16 12.92 0.72 -4.84
N PRO A 17 13.92 1.13 -5.64
CA PRO A 17 14.64 2.38 -5.39
C PRO A 17 13.71 3.59 -5.41
N ALA A 18 14.00 4.60 -4.59
CA ALA A 18 13.19 5.80 -4.50
C ALA A 18 13.03 6.51 -5.86
N CYS A 19 14.07 6.47 -6.70
CA CYS A 19 14.03 7.09 -8.04
C CYS A 19 13.05 6.42 -9.01
N ASP A 20 12.66 5.17 -8.72
CA ASP A 20 11.72 4.42 -9.56
C ASP A 20 10.28 4.52 -9.06
N LEU A 21 10.03 5.24 -7.96
CA LEU A 21 8.70 5.39 -7.40
C LEU A 21 7.94 6.52 -8.09
N PRO A 22 6.63 6.32 -8.34
CA PRO A 22 5.82 7.35 -9.01
C PRO A 22 5.46 8.54 -8.12
N HIS A 23 5.77 8.48 -6.83
CA HIS A 23 5.44 9.50 -5.84
C HIS A 23 6.49 9.45 -4.72
N PRO A 24 6.87 10.60 -4.13
CA PRO A 24 7.78 10.60 -2.99
C PRO A 24 7.19 9.86 -1.79
N VAL A 25 8.05 9.19 -1.04
CA VAL A 25 7.66 8.51 0.20
C VAL A 25 8.43 9.12 1.38
N PRO A 26 7.82 9.14 2.59
CA PRO A 26 8.51 9.66 3.77
C PRO A 26 9.74 8.84 4.13
N PRO A 27 10.73 9.44 4.84
CA PRO A 27 11.86 8.69 5.35
C PRO A 27 11.41 7.51 6.22
N GLY A 28 12.08 6.38 6.06
CA GLY A 28 11.77 5.17 6.81
C GLY A 28 10.71 4.28 6.17
N VAL A 29 10.02 4.75 5.14
CA VAL A 29 9.07 3.93 4.38
C VAL A 29 9.84 3.18 3.29
N THR A 30 9.62 1.87 3.22
CA THR A 30 10.22 0.99 2.21
C THR A 30 9.14 0.47 1.28
N VAL A 31 9.36 0.56 -0.02
CA VAL A 31 8.49 -0.03 -1.04
C VAL A 31 9.21 -1.26 -1.60
N ARG A 32 8.51 -2.38 -1.64
CA ARG A 32 9.01 -3.65 -2.17
C ARG A 32 8.08 -4.16 -3.26
N ARG A 33 8.63 -5.00 -4.11
CA ARG A 33 7.86 -5.66 -5.17
C ARG A 33 7.96 -7.17 -4.97
N GLY A 34 6.82 -7.80 -4.69
CA GLY A 34 6.77 -9.24 -4.41
C GLY A 34 5.37 -9.81 -4.60
N ARG A 35 5.30 -11.14 -4.76
CA ARG A 35 4.04 -11.83 -5.08
C ARG A 35 3.33 -12.41 -3.87
N MET A 36 4.08 -12.82 -2.86
CA MET A 36 3.54 -13.59 -1.73
C MET A 36 2.57 -12.77 -0.88
N VAL A 37 2.98 -11.59 -0.44
CA VAL A 37 2.16 -10.76 0.46
C VAL A 37 0.88 -10.26 -0.23
N PRO A 38 0.94 -9.72 -1.47
CA PRO A 38 -0.29 -9.31 -2.14
C PRO A 38 -1.26 -10.46 -2.44
N ARG A 39 -0.77 -11.66 -2.71
CA ARG A 39 -1.64 -12.84 -2.89
C ARG A 39 -2.37 -13.19 -1.61
N LEU A 40 -1.69 -13.19 -0.46
CA LEU A 40 -2.30 -13.41 0.84
C LEU A 40 -3.29 -12.29 1.16
N GLY A 41 -2.93 -11.03 0.86
CA GLY A 41 -3.80 -9.88 1.06
C GLY A 41 -5.11 -10.01 0.28
N GLY A 42 -5.04 -10.37 -0.99
CA GLY A 42 -6.23 -10.57 -1.82
C GLY A 42 -7.14 -11.67 -1.28
N TRP A 43 -6.56 -12.77 -0.81
CA TRP A 43 -7.31 -13.87 -0.23
C TRP A 43 -8.00 -13.46 1.07
N PHE A 44 -7.29 -12.76 1.98
CA PHE A 44 -7.85 -12.29 3.24
C PHE A 44 -8.91 -11.20 3.07
N MET A 45 -8.72 -10.30 2.11
CA MET A 45 -9.56 -9.11 1.95
C MET A 45 -10.88 -9.34 1.24
N GLY A 46 -11.03 -10.41 0.48
CA GLY A 46 -12.28 -10.61 -0.24
C GLY A 46 -12.53 -12.04 -0.68
N GLY A 47 -11.72 -13.00 -0.20
CA GLY A 47 -11.79 -14.37 -0.69
C GLY A 47 -11.46 -14.48 -2.18
N SER A 48 -10.89 -13.44 -2.75
CA SER A 48 -10.53 -13.38 -4.16
C SER A 48 -9.23 -14.13 -4.40
N ARG A 49 -9.17 -14.88 -5.50
CA ARG A 49 -7.92 -15.49 -5.97
C ARG A 49 -7.00 -14.46 -6.62
N ALA A 50 -7.53 -13.29 -6.97
CA ALA A 50 -6.72 -12.21 -7.51
C ALA A 50 -5.88 -11.59 -6.40
N PRO A 51 -4.59 -11.33 -6.63
CA PRO A 51 -3.76 -10.65 -5.65
C PRO A 51 -4.19 -9.19 -5.50
N ALA A 52 -3.99 -8.64 -4.31
CA ALA A 52 -4.09 -7.20 -4.11
C ALA A 52 -3.02 -6.48 -4.95
N GLY A 53 -3.31 -5.27 -5.41
CA GLY A 53 -2.32 -4.48 -6.15
C GLY A 53 -1.14 -4.08 -5.27
N ALA A 54 -1.41 -3.75 -4.02
CA ALA A 54 -0.40 -3.48 -3.00
C ALA A 54 -0.97 -3.76 -1.62
N VAL A 55 -0.08 -3.98 -0.65
CA VAL A 55 -0.43 -4.21 0.75
C VAL A 55 0.57 -3.44 1.62
N THR A 56 0.07 -2.73 2.62
CA THR A 56 0.90 -2.00 3.57
C THR A 56 0.98 -2.71 4.91
N PHE A 57 2.18 -2.81 5.42
CA PHE A 57 2.49 -3.48 6.68
C PHE A 57 3.44 -2.59 7.47
N GLY A 58 2.95 -1.86 8.47
CA GLY A 58 3.77 -0.91 9.20
C GLY A 58 4.30 0.20 8.28
N ARG A 59 5.59 0.20 8.05
CA ARG A 59 6.28 1.14 7.14
C ARG A 59 6.72 0.49 5.84
N THR A 60 6.24 -0.71 5.56
CA THR A 60 6.58 -1.44 4.35
C THR A 60 5.37 -1.57 3.46
N ILE A 61 5.52 -1.17 2.21
CA ILE A 61 4.50 -1.32 1.16
C ILE A 61 5.01 -2.39 0.20
N VAL A 62 4.22 -3.44 -0.03
CA VAL A 62 4.57 -4.49 -0.98
C VAL A 62 3.61 -4.44 -2.14
N CYS A 63 4.12 -4.14 -3.34
CA CYS A 63 3.33 -4.12 -4.57
C CYS A 63 3.48 -5.43 -5.34
N TYR A 64 2.39 -5.82 -6.00
CA TYR A 64 2.39 -7.00 -6.86
C TYR A 64 3.09 -6.66 -8.19
N PRO A 65 4.06 -7.49 -8.66
CA PRO A 65 4.87 -7.13 -9.81
C PRO A 65 4.08 -6.91 -11.11
N ASP A 66 2.99 -7.63 -11.30
CA ASP A 66 2.20 -7.56 -12.51
C ASP A 66 1.11 -6.48 -12.47
N HIS A 67 1.00 -5.76 -11.34
CA HIS A 67 0.05 -4.66 -11.17
C HIS A 67 0.81 -3.35 -11.17
N PRO A 68 0.47 -2.39 -12.04
CA PRO A 68 1.17 -1.10 -12.07
C PRO A 68 1.00 -0.37 -10.74
N LEU A 69 2.12 0.08 -10.18
CA LEU A 69 2.10 0.97 -9.03
C LEU A 69 1.97 2.41 -9.54
N THR A 70 0.74 2.89 -9.57
CA THR A 70 0.46 4.28 -9.95
C THR A 70 0.71 5.21 -8.77
N ASP A 71 0.85 6.50 -9.04
CA ASP A 71 1.08 7.50 -7.99
C ASP A 71 -0.11 7.59 -7.02
N ASP A 72 -1.33 7.52 -7.53
CA ASP A 72 -2.53 7.55 -6.69
C ASP A 72 -2.67 6.28 -5.82
N LEU A 73 -2.29 5.11 -6.35
CA LEU A 73 -2.24 3.89 -5.54
C LEU A 73 -1.20 4.02 -4.43
N LEU A 74 -0.03 4.58 -4.73
CA LEU A 74 0.99 4.79 -3.72
C LEU A 74 0.50 5.76 -2.63
N VAL A 75 -0.24 6.81 -2.99
CA VAL A 75 -0.88 7.71 -2.02
C VAL A 75 -1.85 6.94 -1.12
N HIS A 76 -2.66 6.04 -1.69
CA HIS A 76 -3.55 5.16 -0.93
C HIS A 76 -2.76 4.36 0.13
N GLU A 77 -1.67 3.74 -0.29
CA GLU A 77 -0.86 2.92 0.61
C GLU A 77 -0.15 3.77 1.68
N LEU A 78 0.24 5.00 1.35
CA LEU A 78 0.83 5.91 2.33
C LEU A 78 -0.16 6.32 3.42
N VAL A 79 -1.46 6.36 3.14
CA VAL A 79 -2.48 6.56 4.17
C VAL A 79 -2.45 5.40 5.17
N HIS A 80 -2.31 4.18 4.70
CA HIS A 80 -2.17 3.02 5.58
C HIS A 80 -0.90 3.09 6.43
N VAL A 81 0.20 3.59 5.89
CA VAL A 81 1.42 3.84 6.67
C VAL A 81 1.12 4.77 7.85
N GLU A 82 0.35 5.85 7.61
CA GLU A 82 -0.08 6.76 8.68
C GLU A 82 -0.97 6.06 9.70
N GLN A 83 -1.92 5.24 9.24
CA GLN A 83 -2.82 4.50 10.11
C GLN A 83 -2.08 3.50 11.01
N TRP A 84 -1.01 2.89 10.49
CA TRP A 84 -0.18 1.96 11.25
C TRP A 84 0.58 2.60 12.41
N LYS A 85 0.63 3.94 12.49
CA LYS A 85 1.22 4.63 13.65
C LYS A 85 0.42 4.41 14.93
N ASP A 86 -0.87 4.11 14.81
CA ASP A 86 -1.69 3.68 15.96
C ASP A 86 -1.28 2.26 16.34
N PRO A 87 -0.83 2.01 17.59
CA PRO A 87 -0.43 0.67 18.03
C PRO A 87 -1.56 -0.36 17.96
N LEU A 88 -2.82 0.09 17.97
CA LEU A 88 -4.00 -0.78 17.91
C LEU A 88 -4.57 -0.87 16.50
N PHE A 89 -3.89 -0.33 15.51
CA PHE A 89 -4.44 -0.28 14.14
C PHE A 89 -4.84 -1.66 13.62
N ALA A 90 -3.98 -2.68 13.77
CA ALA A 90 -4.27 -4.02 13.27
C ALA A 90 -5.57 -4.56 13.85
N VAL A 91 -5.80 -4.39 15.15
CA VAL A 91 -7.02 -4.83 15.83
C VAL A 91 -8.23 -4.06 15.33
N LYS A 92 -8.11 -2.73 15.22
CA LYS A 92 -9.18 -1.87 14.72
C LYS A 92 -9.52 -2.17 13.25
N TYR A 93 -8.50 -2.42 12.44
CA TYR A 93 -8.69 -2.77 11.03
C TYR A 93 -9.47 -4.08 10.88
N VAL A 94 -9.06 -5.12 11.61
CA VAL A 94 -9.74 -6.42 11.57
C VAL A 94 -11.18 -6.29 12.08
N ALA A 95 -11.40 -5.54 13.16
CA ALA A 95 -12.75 -5.29 13.68
C ALA A 95 -13.64 -4.58 12.66
N GLY A 96 -13.10 -3.56 11.98
CA GLY A 96 -13.80 -2.86 10.91
C GLY A 96 -14.11 -3.77 9.73
N TRP A 97 -13.15 -4.62 9.35
CA TRP A 97 -13.34 -5.60 8.28
C TRP A 97 -14.43 -6.62 8.63
N MET A 98 -14.43 -7.14 9.85
CA MET A 98 -15.45 -8.09 10.30
C MET A 98 -16.85 -7.47 10.34
N LYS A 99 -16.95 -6.18 10.70
CA LYS A 99 -18.23 -5.47 10.83
C LYS A 99 -18.77 -4.98 9.50
N HIS A 100 -17.91 -4.50 8.60
CA HIS A 100 -18.31 -3.77 7.40
C HIS A 100 -17.85 -4.42 6.09
N GLY A 101 -16.96 -5.40 6.13
CA GLY A 101 -16.27 -5.93 4.96
C GLY A 101 -15.10 -5.05 4.55
N TYR A 102 -14.44 -5.40 3.45
CA TYR A 102 -13.23 -4.70 3.02
C TYR A 102 -13.52 -3.28 2.52
N ARG A 103 -14.45 -3.14 1.57
CA ARG A 103 -14.71 -1.83 0.93
C ARG A 103 -15.29 -0.80 1.89
N ASP A 104 -16.13 -1.25 2.81
CA ASP A 104 -16.82 -0.37 3.75
C ASP A 104 -16.06 -0.24 5.09
N ASN A 105 -14.87 -0.83 5.17
CA ASN A 105 -13.98 -0.62 6.31
C ASN A 105 -13.57 0.87 6.35
N PRO A 106 -13.82 1.58 7.47
CA PRO A 106 -13.51 3.01 7.56
C PRO A 106 -12.07 3.38 7.20
N PHE A 107 -11.13 2.49 7.46
CA PHE A 107 -9.72 2.71 7.13
C PHE A 107 -9.46 2.65 5.62
N GLU A 108 -10.18 1.77 4.91
CA GLU A 108 -10.12 1.72 3.46
C GLU A 108 -10.85 2.90 2.83
N GLU A 109 -11.99 3.28 3.39
CA GLU A 109 -12.73 4.46 2.92
C GLU A 109 -11.88 5.72 2.99
N GLU A 110 -11.15 5.91 4.09
CA GLU A 110 -10.22 7.04 4.25
C GLU A 110 -9.11 7.00 3.18
N ALA A 111 -8.51 5.84 2.97
CA ALA A 111 -7.43 5.69 1.98
C ALA A 111 -7.94 5.95 0.55
N TYR A 112 -9.12 5.44 0.20
CA TYR A 112 -9.73 5.70 -1.11
C TYR A 112 -10.12 7.17 -1.28
N ALA A 113 -10.63 7.81 -0.23
CA ALA A 113 -10.96 9.24 -0.28
C ALA A 113 -9.71 10.08 -0.57
N ARG A 114 -8.60 9.79 0.09
CA ARG A 114 -7.33 10.49 -0.14
C ARG A 114 -6.78 10.22 -1.54
N GLN A 115 -6.91 9.00 -2.00
CA GLN A 115 -6.53 8.62 -3.37
C GLN A 115 -7.31 9.43 -4.39
N ARG A 116 -8.63 9.55 -4.23
CA ARG A 116 -9.47 10.33 -5.13
C ARG A 116 -9.15 11.82 -5.08
N GLN A 117 -8.91 12.37 -3.89
CA GLN A 117 -8.50 13.77 -3.74
C GLN A 117 -7.18 14.06 -4.47
N TYR A 118 -6.22 13.17 -4.34
CA TYR A 118 -4.94 13.30 -5.03
C TYR A 118 -5.12 13.26 -6.54
N ALA A 119 -5.87 12.29 -7.05
CA ALA A 119 -6.14 12.16 -8.48
C ALA A 119 -6.87 13.39 -9.03
N ALA A 120 -7.82 13.95 -8.28
CA ALA A 120 -8.52 15.17 -8.67
C ALA A 120 -7.59 16.38 -8.67
N SER A 121 -6.69 16.51 -7.70
CA SER A 121 -5.74 17.62 -7.63
C SER A 121 -4.78 17.64 -8.81
N LYS A 122 -4.40 16.48 -9.34
CA LYS A 122 -3.55 16.42 -10.54
C LYS A 122 -4.24 16.96 -11.79
N LYS A 123 -5.55 16.73 -11.91
CA LYS A 123 -6.34 17.22 -13.06
C LYS A 123 -6.50 18.72 -13.07
N THR A 124 -6.48 19.35 -11.89
CA THR A 124 -6.67 20.79 -11.74
C THR A 124 -5.36 21.55 -11.57
N ALA A 125 -4.24 20.85 -11.40
CA ALA A 125 -2.94 21.47 -11.26
C ALA A 125 -2.53 22.15 -12.57
N PRO A 126 -1.91 23.37 -12.52
CA PRO A 126 -1.39 23.98 -13.74
C PRO A 126 -0.28 23.13 -14.33
N PRO A 127 -0.10 23.14 -15.67
CA PRO A 127 0.97 22.38 -16.28
C PRO A 127 2.33 22.83 -15.74
N ARG A 128 3.23 21.87 -15.55
CA ARG A 128 4.59 22.19 -15.09
C ARG A 128 5.27 23.10 -16.13
N PRO A 129 5.97 24.14 -15.69
CA PRO A 129 6.78 24.94 -16.62
C PRO A 129 7.84 24.05 -17.26
N LEU A 130 8.02 24.26 -18.55
CA LEU A 130 9.03 23.56 -19.35
C LEU A 130 10.44 23.91 -18.91
#